data_48439f993dac15f8a5f8ae1f48603a74
#
_entry.id   48439f993dac15f8a5f8ae1f48603a74
#
_cell.length_a   1.000
_cell.length_b   1.000
_cell.length_c   1.000
_cell.angle_alpha   90.00
_cell.angle_beta   90.00
_cell.angle_gamma   90.00
#
_symmetry.space_group_name_H-M   'P 1'
#
loop_
_entity.id
_entity.type
_entity.pdbx_description
1 polymer ?
#
loop_
_entity_poly.entity_id
_entity_poly.type
_entity_poly.pdbx_seq_one_letter_code
_entity_poly.pdbx_strand_id
1 'polypeptide(L)' 'MDLLGFKVKHKVFGVGEIVEYKDNYITVAFPGKTTKFVYPNAFETFIKAVDDNVQEFIVSEIKKAKIIDHR' A
#
# COMPACT_ATOMS: atom_id res chain seq x y z
N MET A 1 10.46 6.96 -2.28
CA MET A 1 10.51 5.58 -2.78
C MET A 1 9.46 5.40 -3.86
N ASP A 2 9.84 4.78 -4.95
CA ASP A 2 8.90 4.49 -6.03
C ASP A 2 8.19 3.17 -5.73
N LEU A 3 6.89 3.21 -5.63
CA LEU A 3 6.09 2.03 -5.30
C LEU A 3 5.68 1.19 -6.50
N LEU A 4 5.87 1.70 -7.69
CA LEU A 4 5.49 0.97 -8.91
C LEU A 4 6.30 -0.32 -9.03
N GLY A 5 5.60 -1.41 -9.32
CA GLY A 5 6.24 -2.70 -9.49
C GLY A 5 6.37 -3.54 -8.23
N PHE A 6 6.16 -2.95 -7.05
CA PHE A 6 6.19 -3.74 -5.82
C PHE A 6 4.92 -4.56 -5.67
N LYS A 7 5.04 -5.68 -4.98
CA LYS A 7 3.93 -6.59 -4.77
C LYS A 7 3.30 -6.40 -3.41
N VAL A 8 1.99 -6.59 -3.35
CA VAL A 8 1.23 -6.53 -2.10
C VAL A 8 0.37 -7.76 -1.99
N LYS A 9 -0.05 -8.07 -0.78
CA LYS A 9 -0.89 -9.22 -0.50
C LYS A 9 -2.19 -8.76 0.14
N HIS A 10 -3.31 -9.26 -0.38
CA HIS A 10 -4.64 -9.00 0.13
C HIS A 10 -5.23 -10.31 0.66
N LYS A 11 -6.01 -10.22 1.74
CA LYS A 11 -6.58 -11.41 2.36
C LYS A 11 -7.47 -12.21 1.41
N VAL A 12 -8.20 -11.52 0.56
CA VAL A 12 -9.17 -12.15 -0.33
C VAL A 12 -8.63 -12.29 -1.75
N PHE A 13 -8.00 -11.22 -2.26
CA PHE A 13 -7.60 -11.17 -3.67
C PHE A 13 -6.25 -11.82 -3.93
N GLY A 14 -5.49 -12.11 -2.90
CA GLY A 14 -4.18 -12.70 -3.06
C GLY A 14 -3.09 -11.67 -3.32
N VAL A 15 -2.07 -12.05 -4.08
CA VAL A 15 -0.93 -11.18 -4.36
C VAL A 15 -1.20 -10.37 -5.62
N GLY A 16 -0.97 -9.06 -5.54
CA GLY A 16 -1.09 -8.17 -6.68
C GLY A 16 0.16 -7.32 -6.82
N GLU A 17 0.19 -6.50 -7.86
CA GLU A 17 1.32 -5.63 -8.15
C GLU A 17 0.83 -4.19 -8.25
N ILE A 18 1.58 -3.27 -7.65
CA ILE A 18 1.27 -1.84 -7.74
C ILE A 18 1.62 -1.36 -9.15
N VAL A 19 0.61 -0.92 -9.89
CA VAL A 19 0.79 -0.48 -11.27
C VAL A 19 0.62 1.02 -11.45
N GLU A 20 0.10 1.71 -10.42
CA GLU A 20 -0.07 3.16 -10.50
C GLU A 20 -0.08 3.75 -9.08
N TYR A 21 0.44 4.96 -8.94
CA TYR A 21 0.36 5.71 -7.69
C TYR A 21 0.08 7.16 -8.04
N LYS A 22 -1.08 7.66 -7.64
CA LYS A 22 -1.50 9.02 -7.99
C LYS A 22 -2.53 9.53 -6.99
N ASP A 23 -2.40 10.80 -6.60
CA ASP A 23 -3.40 11.49 -5.77
C ASP A 23 -3.71 10.76 -4.46
N ASN A 24 -2.68 10.21 -3.81
CA ASN A 24 -2.81 9.45 -2.57
C ASN A 24 -3.55 8.13 -2.72
N TYR A 25 -3.62 7.62 -3.94
CA TYR A 25 -4.17 6.30 -4.22
C TYR A 25 -3.14 5.45 -4.92
N ILE A 26 -3.18 4.16 -4.66
CA ILE A 26 -2.42 3.20 -5.44
C ILE A 26 -3.39 2.28 -6.16
N THR A 27 -3.03 1.90 -7.38
CA THR A 27 -3.80 0.92 -8.14
C THR A 27 -3.02 -0.39 -8.11
N VAL A 28 -3.69 -1.45 -7.70
CA VAL A 28 -3.07 -2.77 -7.60
C VAL A 28 -3.75 -3.72 -8.56
N ALA A 29 -2.96 -4.37 -9.39
CA ALA A 29 -3.45 -5.38 -10.33
C ALA A 29 -3.35 -6.75 -9.68
N PHE A 30 -4.50 -7.33 -9.37
CA PHE A 30 -4.61 -8.70 -8.87
C PHE A 30 -5.02 -9.62 -10.00
N PRO A 31 -4.76 -10.93 -9.86
CA PRO A 31 -5.28 -11.88 -10.85
C PRO A 31 -6.80 -11.75 -10.94
N GLY A 32 -7.28 -11.40 -12.12
CA GLY A 32 -8.71 -11.30 -12.34
C GLY A 32 -9.36 -9.98 -11.96
N LYS A 33 -8.63 -9.04 -11.33
CA LYS A 33 -9.21 -7.73 -11.03
C LYS A 33 -8.15 -6.69 -10.73
N THR A 34 -8.52 -5.42 -10.88
CA THR A 34 -7.66 -4.29 -10.54
C THR A 34 -8.43 -3.41 -9.56
N THR A 35 -7.79 -3.00 -8.48
CA THR A 35 -8.46 -2.27 -7.40
C THR A 35 -7.59 -1.09 -6.96
N LYS A 36 -8.24 0.01 -6.58
CA LYS A 36 -7.55 1.16 -6.00
C LYS A 36 -7.66 1.14 -4.50
N PHE A 37 -6.60 1.59 -3.84
CA PHE A 37 -6.57 1.71 -2.38
C PHE A 37 -6.03 3.07 -1.99
N VAL A 38 -6.46 3.57 -0.85
CA VAL A 38 -5.92 4.82 -0.29
C VAL A 38 -4.52 4.54 0.28
N TYR A 39 -3.54 5.30 -0.17
CA TYR A 39 -2.17 5.20 0.33
C TYR A 39 -1.95 6.28 1.38
N PRO A 40 -1.28 6.01 2.47
CA PRO A 40 -0.70 4.71 2.87
C PRO A 40 -1.63 3.88 3.76
N ASN A 41 -2.82 4.35 4.06
CA ASN A 41 -3.68 3.77 5.10
C ASN A 41 -4.11 2.34 4.79
N ALA A 42 -4.27 1.98 3.53
CA ALA A 42 -4.68 0.64 3.16
C ALA A 42 -3.67 -0.41 3.61
N PHE A 43 -2.38 -0.04 3.72
CA PHE A 43 -1.35 -0.96 4.17
C PHE A 43 -1.46 -1.30 5.65
N GLU A 44 -2.27 -0.56 6.37
CA GLU A 44 -2.52 -0.86 7.78
C GLU A 44 -3.66 -1.87 7.94
N THR A 45 -4.64 -1.84 7.04
CA THR A 45 -5.90 -2.56 7.22
C THR A 45 -6.18 -3.62 6.16
N PHE A 46 -5.95 -3.30 4.89
CA PHE A 46 -6.41 -4.14 3.79
C PHE A 46 -5.33 -4.95 3.10
N ILE A 47 -4.16 -4.37 2.92
CA ILE A 47 -3.08 -4.98 2.16
C ILE A 47 -1.78 -4.87 2.94
N LYS A 48 -0.81 -5.68 2.51
CA LYS A 48 0.50 -5.69 3.13
C LYS A 48 1.53 -5.88 2.02
N ALA A 49 2.63 -5.12 2.08
CA ALA A 49 3.70 -5.29 1.11
C ALA A 49 4.36 -6.67 1.31
N VAL A 50 4.64 -7.33 0.21
CA VAL A 50 5.32 -8.62 0.27
C VAL A 50 6.77 -8.46 0.73
N ASP A 51 7.41 -7.35 0.33
CA ASP A 51 8.77 -7.04 0.74
C ASP A 51 8.74 -6.35 2.11
N ASP A 52 9.43 -6.93 3.10
CA ASP A 52 9.43 -6.39 4.45
C ASP A 52 10.00 -4.99 4.55
N ASN A 53 11.01 -4.68 3.74
CA ASN A 53 11.59 -3.33 3.75
C ASN A 53 10.59 -2.30 3.25
N VAL A 54 9.82 -2.65 2.26
CA VAL A 54 8.77 -1.76 1.73
C VAL A 54 7.68 -1.59 2.78
N GLN A 55 7.29 -2.66 3.44
CA GLN A 55 6.27 -2.60 4.49
C GLN A 55 6.71 -1.68 5.62
N GLU A 56 7.94 -1.78 6.06
CA GLU A 56 8.47 -0.91 7.12
C GLU A 56 8.47 0.55 6.70
N PHE A 57 8.84 0.84 5.47
CA PHE A 57 8.83 2.20 4.95
C PHE A 57 7.41 2.77 5.00
N ILE A 58 6.43 2.00 4.54
CA ILE A 58 5.05 2.46 4.47
C ILE A 58 4.46 2.64 5.86
N VAL A 59 4.72 1.73 6.77
CA VAL A 59 4.27 1.84 8.16
C VAL A 59 4.87 3.09 8.81
N SER A 60 6.12 3.39 8.50
CA SER A 60 6.77 4.60 9.00
C SER A 60 6.04 5.85 8.52
N GLU A 61 5.58 5.86 7.27
CA GLU A 61 4.81 7.00 6.73
C GLU A 61 3.48 7.17 7.47
N ILE A 62 2.82 6.07 7.77
CA ILE A 62 1.57 6.11 8.54
C ILE A 62 1.81 6.69 9.92
N LYS A 63 2.87 6.27 10.59
CA LYS A 63 3.21 6.75 11.93
C LYS A 63 3.51 8.23 11.92
N LYS A 64 4.21 8.71 10.92
CA LYS A 64 4.51 10.14 10.80
C LYS A 64 3.24 10.97 10.70
N ALA A 65 2.27 10.50 9.94
CA ALA A 65 1.01 11.20 9.79
C ALA A 65 0.26 11.24 11.12
N LYS A 66 0.26 10.15 11.87
CA LYS A 66 -0.40 10.10 13.17
C LYS A 66 0.26 11.02 14.18
N ILE A 67 1.58 11.11 14.17
CA ILE A 67 2.30 12.00 15.06
C ILE A 67 1.93 13.45 14.78
N ILE A 68 1.81 13.81 13.51
CA ILE A 68 1.43 15.16 13.12
C ILE A 68 0.03 15.49 13.63
N ASP A 69 -0.87 14.54 13.58
CA ASP A 69 -2.25 14.74 14.02
C ASP A 69 -2.38 14.99 15.50
N HIS A 70 -1.39 14.65 16.26
CA HIS A 70 -1.43 14.83 17.70
C HIS A 70 -1.19 16.25 18.16
N ARG A 71 -0.89 17.11 17.26
CA ARG A 71 -0.57 18.49 17.64
C ARG A 71 -1.75 19.35 17.92
#